data_65f2e8ac5ccc9f3ca3dc584d0386023f
#
_entry.id   65f2e8ac5ccc9f3ca3dc584d0386023f
#
_cell.length_a   1.000
_cell.length_b   1.000
_cell.length_c   1.000
_cell.angle_alpha   90.00
_cell.angle_beta   90.00
_cell.angle_gamma   90.00
#
_symmetry.space_group_name_H-M   'P 1'
#
loop_
_entity.id
_entity.type
_entity.pdbx_description
1 polymer ?
#
loop_
_entity_poly.entity_id
_entity_poly.type
_entity_poly.pdbx_seq_one_letter_code
_entity_poly.pdbx_strand_id
1 'polypeptide(L)'
;MRLSRFLAVLAFALSATLSAQDLSGIKVDNLSDSDIRNILNQGQAKGLDISQGEQLALGMGLPADEAAKFKDRVAKLNSGGTAKTAGVAAPTKAVDTEVAEKNDAANAKAAAEAGKEDPDAAQAAGPATIYGQQLFRNGTLKIFERSQDIAPPSNYILGEGDVLGVSAYGSAFFNNTYTIDSRGFITMEGMGKLQLRGITFEEANKLVKGMLSRRIDFGSNQFNLTLATSRTLTVNVVGEVQNPGSYKLPAINTAFNALMAAGGPANLGTLRAIKIMREGKVVKTLDVYEFMLYPDSKLDFYLQDNDYIAVGMAERLVTVAGAIQRPMMYELKANENLKNLLDLAGGFSSDAYRGKLQIKRVSGKEYKLIDVDAAQFATTTLEGGDQVAVAKITDRMSEYVDIEGAVYLPQRM
;
A
#
# COMPACT_ATOMS: atom_id res chain seq x y z
N MET A 1 -8.78 22.64 -22.28
CA MET A 1 -9.88 21.71 -22.61
C MET A 1 -9.54 20.65 -23.68
N ARG A 2 -8.46 20.79 -24.47
CA ARG A 2 -8.01 19.78 -25.46
C ARG A 2 -6.99 18.77 -24.89
N LEU A 3 -6.26 19.12 -23.84
CA LEU A 3 -5.22 18.29 -23.23
C LEU A 3 -5.78 17.12 -22.38
N SER A 4 -6.91 17.35 -21.69
CA SER A 4 -7.59 16.30 -20.92
C SER A 4 -8.20 15.20 -21.79
N ARG A 5 -8.51 15.54 -23.06
CA ARG A 5 -9.01 14.57 -24.04
C ARG A 5 -7.91 13.65 -24.57
N PHE A 6 -6.65 14.11 -24.63
CA PHE A 6 -5.51 13.31 -25.10
C PHE A 6 -5.13 12.22 -24.09
N LEU A 7 -5.04 12.57 -22.81
CA LEU A 7 -4.82 11.58 -21.73
C LEU A 7 -5.97 10.57 -21.63
N ALA A 8 -7.22 11.02 -21.85
CA ALA A 8 -8.39 10.15 -21.88
C ALA A 8 -8.39 9.22 -23.11
N VAL A 9 -7.93 9.68 -24.27
CA VAL A 9 -7.92 8.91 -25.53
C VAL A 9 -6.83 7.85 -25.52
N LEU A 10 -5.63 8.15 -25.01
CA LEU A 10 -4.57 7.14 -24.90
C LEU A 10 -4.91 6.10 -23.82
N ALA A 11 -5.58 6.49 -22.73
CA ALA A 11 -6.08 5.56 -21.70
C ALA A 11 -7.28 4.74 -22.19
N PHE A 12 -8.10 5.29 -23.11
CA PHE A 12 -9.30 4.61 -23.64
C PHE A 12 -8.99 3.67 -24.81
N ALA A 13 -7.98 3.99 -25.62
CA ALA A 13 -7.52 3.12 -26.71
C ALA A 13 -6.85 1.82 -26.25
N LEU A 14 -6.48 1.75 -24.97
CA LEU A 14 -5.90 0.56 -24.33
C LEU A 14 -6.96 -0.33 -23.64
N SER A 15 -8.21 0.08 -23.54
CA SER A 15 -9.32 -0.78 -23.15
C SER A 15 -10.01 -1.27 -24.44
N ALA A 16 -9.75 -2.52 -24.79
CA ALA A 16 -10.28 -3.15 -26.01
C ALA A 16 -11.81 -3.05 -26.08
N THR A 17 -12.31 -2.08 -26.82
CA THR A 17 -13.46 -2.14 -27.71
C THR A 17 -13.80 -0.73 -28.25
N LEU A 18 -13.67 -0.57 -29.57
CA LEU A 18 -14.31 0.38 -30.50
C LEU A 18 -14.26 1.89 -30.19
N SER A 19 -13.47 2.58 -30.92
CA SER A 19 -13.70 3.54 -32.00
C SER A 19 -12.40 4.29 -32.24
N ALA A 20 -11.88 4.22 -33.46
CA ALA A 20 -10.69 4.92 -33.92
C ALA A 20 -10.88 6.43 -33.74
N GLN A 21 -10.23 7.02 -32.73
CA GLN A 21 -10.06 8.46 -32.65
C GLN A 21 -8.74 8.82 -33.31
N ASP A 22 -8.84 9.69 -34.30
CA ASP A 22 -7.73 10.15 -35.12
C ASP A 22 -6.75 11.00 -34.29
N LEU A 23 -5.49 10.57 -34.19
CA LEU A 23 -4.39 11.24 -33.52
C LEU A 23 -3.61 12.19 -34.44
N SER A 24 -4.02 12.38 -35.70
CA SER A 24 -3.30 13.15 -36.73
C SER A 24 -3.08 14.65 -36.38
N GLY A 25 -3.83 15.20 -35.44
CA GLY A 25 -3.71 16.60 -35.01
C GLY A 25 -2.86 16.88 -33.76
N ILE A 26 -2.16 15.86 -33.23
CA ILE A 26 -1.43 15.99 -31.97
C ILE A 26 0.01 16.35 -32.22
N LYS A 27 0.52 17.38 -31.50
CA LYS A 27 1.92 17.78 -31.51
C LYS A 27 2.55 17.45 -30.15
N VAL A 28 3.60 16.65 -30.16
CA VAL A 28 4.34 16.21 -28.97
C VAL A 28 5.04 17.39 -28.28
N ASP A 29 5.36 18.44 -29.02
CA ASP A 29 5.97 19.66 -28.47
C ASP A 29 5.04 20.40 -27.46
N ASN A 30 3.74 20.15 -27.51
CA ASN A 30 2.75 20.72 -26.59
C ASN A 30 2.55 19.90 -25.31
N LEU A 31 3.22 18.76 -25.16
CA LEU A 31 3.14 17.92 -23.97
C LEU A 31 4.21 18.35 -22.96
N SER A 32 3.84 18.43 -21.70
CA SER A 32 4.81 18.64 -20.62
C SER A 32 5.58 17.34 -20.30
N ASP A 33 6.72 17.43 -19.65
CA ASP A 33 7.48 16.25 -19.22
C ASP A 33 6.72 15.40 -18.19
N SER A 34 5.83 16.01 -17.41
CA SER A 34 4.89 15.30 -16.53
C SER A 34 3.85 14.49 -17.29
N ASP A 35 3.34 15.03 -18.42
CA ASP A 35 2.38 14.31 -19.26
C ASP A 35 3.04 13.10 -19.93
N ILE A 36 4.28 13.26 -20.41
CA ILE A 36 5.04 12.16 -21.01
C ILE A 36 5.32 11.05 -19.97
N ARG A 37 5.71 11.40 -18.74
CA ARG A 37 5.89 10.41 -17.65
C ARG A 37 4.58 9.69 -17.31
N ASN A 38 3.46 10.39 -17.27
CA ASN A 38 2.15 9.77 -17.01
C ASN A 38 1.76 8.79 -18.12
N ILE A 39 2.02 9.14 -19.39
CA ILE A 39 1.77 8.25 -20.54
C ILE A 39 2.64 6.99 -20.45
N LEU A 40 3.92 7.13 -20.12
CA LEU A 40 4.84 6.00 -19.94
C LEU A 40 4.41 5.08 -18.79
N ASN A 41 4.06 5.66 -17.63
CA ASN A 41 3.60 4.88 -16.47
C ASN A 41 2.31 4.10 -16.77
N GLN A 42 1.38 4.71 -17.51
CA GLN A 42 0.14 4.04 -17.92
C GLN A 42 0.40 2.92 -18.94
N GLY A 43 1.33 3.12 -19.88
CA GLY A 43 1.76 2.08 -20.83
C GLY A 43 2.40 0.89 -20.12
N GLN A 44 3.35 1.16 -19.21
CA GLN A 44 4.02 0.13 -18.41
C GLN A 44 3.06 -0.63 -17.48
N ALA A 45 2.10 0.08 -16.86
CA ALA A 45 1.07 -0.55 -16.03
C ALA A 45 0.19 -1.54 -16.81
N LYS A 46 0.13 -1.41 -18.12
CA LYS A 46 -0.60 -2.31 -19.04
C LYS A 46 0.31 -3.31 -19.77
N GLY A 47 1.59 -3.40 -19.38
CA GLY A 47 2.55 -4.34 -19.93
C GLY A 47 3.04 -4.00 -21.34
N LEU A 48 2.87 -2.77 -21.80
CA LEU A 48 3.34 -2.31 -23.11
C LEU A 48 4.77 -1.75 -22.98
N ASP A 49 5.64 -2.22 -23.85
CA ASP A 49 6.97 -1.63 -24.05
C ASP A 49 6.85 -0.38 -24.93
N ILE A 50 7.85 0.52 -24.84
CA ILE A 50 7.90 1.81 -25.57
C ILE A 50 7.74 1.60 -27.08
N SER A 51 8.36 0.54 -27.63
CA SER A 51 8.24 0.19 -29.04
C SER A 51 6.84 -0.30 -29.45
N GLN A 52 6.16 -1.01 -28.58
CA GLN A 52 4.78 -1.44 -28.80
C GLN A 52 3.81 -0.26 -28.70
N GLY A 53 4.05 0.66 -27.76
CA GLY A 53 3.30 1.90 -27.65
C GLY A 53 3.45 2.81 -28.87
N GLU A 54 4.64 2.89 -29.46
CA GLU A 54 4.93 3.63 -30.69
C GLU A 54 4.17 3.04 -31.88
N GLN A 55 4.20 1.71 -32.08
CA GLN A 55 3.45 1.06 -33.16
C GLN A 55 1.95 1.24 -33.04
N LEU A 56 1.44 1.18 -31.81
CA LEU A 56 0.01 1.41 -31.55
C LEU A 56 -0.40 2.86 -31.88
N ALA A 57 0.40 3.84 -31.48
CA ALA A 57 0.15 5.25 -31.75
C ALA A 57 0.20 5.58 -33.27
N LEU A 58 1.16 5.00 -34.00
CA LEU A 58 1.23 5.08 -35.47
C LEU A 58 -0.01 4.45 -36.13
N GLY A 59 -0.44 3.28 -35.64
CA GLY A 59 -1.67 2.62 -36.11
C GLY A 59 -2.95 3.43 -35.84
N MET A 60 -2.93 4.37 -34.91
CA MET A 60 -4.02 5.29 -34.56
C MET A 60 -3.90 6.66 -35.25
N GLY A 61 -3.01 6.82 -36.21
CA GLY A 61 -2.89 8.03 -37.02
C GLY A 61 -1.91 9.08 -36.51
N LEU A 62 -1.07 8.77 -35.50
CA LEU A 62 -0.02 9.72 -35.07
C LEU A 62 1.03 9.85 -36.18
N PRO A 63 1.41 11.08 -36.61
CA PRO A 63 2.46 11.28 -37.60
C PRO A 63 3.80 10.69 -37.12
N ALA A 64 4.56 10.07 -38.04
CA ALA A 64 5.81 9.39 -37.72
C ALA A 64 6.89 10.35 -37.14
N ASP A 65 6.89 11.60 -37.53
CA ASP A 65 7.75 12.66 -37.01
C ASP A 65 7.43 13.00 -35.53
N GLU A 66 6.15 13.01 -35.16
CA GLU A 66 5.72 13.24 -33.79
C GLU A 66 5.99 12.01 -32.90
N ALA A 67 5.90 10.80 -33.42
CA ALA A 67 6.30 9.57 -32.74
C ALA A 67 7.80 9.54 -32.43
N ALA A 68 8.64 9.97 -33.41
CA ALA A 68 10.08 10.10 -33.21
C ALA A 68 10.43 11.15 -32.14
N LYS A 69 9.77 12.31 -32.13
CA LYS A 69 9.95 13.34 -31.09
C LYS A 69 9.57 12.83 -29.70
N PHE A 70 8.51 12.06 -29.59
CA PHE A 70 8.10 11.44 -28.32
C PHE A 70 9.19 10.52 -27.79
N LYS A 71 9.73 9.66 -28.64
CA LYS A 71 10.82 8.73 -28.30
C LYS A 71 12.09 9.44 -27.85
N ASP A 72 12.49 10.52 -28.55
CA ASP A 72 13.65 11.33 -28.19
C ASP A 72 13.48 12.04 -26.84
N ARG A 73 12.28 12.53 -26.55
CA ARG A 73 11.99 13.14 -25.25
C ARG A 73 11.97 12.13 -24.13
N VAL A 74 11.44 10.92 -24.37
CA VAL A 74 11.51 9.80 -23.42
C VAL A 74 12.94 9.39 -23.14
N ALA A 75 13.80 9.29 -24.16
CA ALA A 75 15.20 8.98 -23.99
C ALA A 75 15.93 10.03 -23.14
N LYS A 76 15.65 11.32 -23.35
CA LYS A 76 16.19 12.43 -22.54
C LYS A 76 15.69 12.40 -21.09
N LEU A 77 14.44 12.04 -20.83
CA LEU A 77 13.89 11.93 -19.49
C LEU A 77 14.49 10.75 -18.71
N ASN A 78 14.84 9.66 -19.40
CA ASN A 78 15.45 8.48 -18.80
C ASN A 78 16.97 8.62 -18.57
N SER A 79 17.64 9.53 -19.30
CA SER A 79 19.09 9.77 -19.18
C SER A 79 19.48 10.81 -18.12
N GLY A 80 18.53 11.34 -17.33
CA GLY A 80 18.81 12.23 -16.18
C GLY A 80 19.36 13.62 -16.53
N GLY A 81 19.25 14.06 -17.80
CA GLY A 81 19.70 15.37 -18.24
C GLY A 81 18.70 16.47 -17.93
N THR A 82 19.09 17.45 -17.12
CA THR A 82 18.35 18.71 -16.92
C THR A 82 18.23 19.46 -18.24
N ALA A 83 17.03 19.53 -18.80
CA ALA A 83 16.75 20.28 -20.00
C ALA A 83 16.75 21.80 -19.70
N LYS A 84 17.71 22.52 -20.25
CA LYS A 84 17.67 23.98 -20.39
C LYS A 84 16.51 24.34 -21.29
N THR A 85 15.60 25.14 -20.80
CA THR A 85 14.55 25.81 -21.56
C THR A 85 15.17 26.75 -22.58
N ALA A 86 14.99 26.46 -23.87
CA ALA A 86 15.28 27.39 -24.94
C ALA A 86 14.18 28.46 -25.02
N GLY A 87 14.58 29.73 -24.87
CA GLY A 87 13.70 30.88 -24.84
C GLY A 87 13.10 31.21 -26.18
N VAL A 88 11.87 31.74 -26.12
CA VAL A 88 11.25 32.47 -27.20
C VAL A 88 11.61 33.94 -27.06
N ALA A 89 12.22 34.48 -28.10
CA ALA A 89 12.57 35.88 -28.22
C ALA A 89 11.34 36.79 -28.41
N ALA A 90 11.30 37.90 -27.70
CA ALA A 90 10.56 39.10 -28.07
C ALA A 90 11.18 40.33 -27.35
N PRO A 91 10.98 41.58 -27.80
CA PRO A 91 12.05 42.49 -28.11
C PRO A 91 12.41 43.50 -27.00
N THR A 92 13.65 43.90 -27.06
CA THR A 92 14.35 44.98 -26.35
C THR A 92 13.57 46.23 -25.98
N LYS A 93 13.70 46.66 -24.71
CA LYS A 93 13.94 48.05 -24.34
C LYS A 93 14.90 48.12 -23.19
N ALA A 94 16.00 48.88 -23.38
CA ALA A 94 17.03 49.14 -22.43
C ALA A 94 16.54 49.97 -21.24
N VAL A 95 16.84 49.56 -20.02
CA VAL A 95 16.84 50.42 -18.83
C VAL A 95 17.91 49.92 -17.88
N ASP A 96 18.89 50.79 -17.71
CA ASP A 96 19.83 51.03 -16.61
C ASP A 96 20.56 49.91 -15.87
N THR A 97 21.87 49.97 -16.07
CA THR A 97 22.95 49.08 -15.57
C THR A 97 23.37 49.35 -14.11
N GLU A 98 22.65 50.12 -13.34
CA GLU A 98 23.12 50.56 -11.99
C GLU A 98 22.51 49.82 -10.79
N VAL A 99 21.56 48.91 -11.06
CA VAL A 99 20.87 48.11 -9.99
C VAL A 99 21.42 46.68 -9.92
N ALA A 100 22.17 46.21 -10.91
CA ALA A 100 22.66 44.82 -10.97
C ALA A 100 23.82 44.54 -10.00
N GLU A 101 24.73 45.51 -9.77
CA GLU A 101 25.90 45.27 -8.90
C GLU A 101 25.62 45.22 -7.40
N LYS A 102 24.49 45.79 -6.94
CA LYS A 102 24.10 45.68 -5.52
C LYS A 102 23.39 44.38 -5.15
N ASN A 103 22.79 43.70 -6.12
CA ASN A 103 22.08 42.41 -5.86
C ASN A 103 23.06 41.23 -5.87
N ASP A 104 24.17 41.30 -6.62
CA ASP A 104 25.15 40.22 -6.67
C ASP A 104 25.99 40.14 -5.36
N ALA A 105 26.22 41.26 -4.68
CA ALA A 105 26.90 41.28 -3.40
C ALA A 105 26.04 40.79 -2.25
N ALA A 106 24.72 40.99 -2.33
CA ALA A 106 23.74 40.45 -1.34
C ALA A 106 23.52 38.96 -1.54
N ASN A 107 23.45 38.47 -2.75
CA ASN A 107 23.33 37.04 -3.08
C ASN A 107 24.62 36.27 -2.78
N ALA A 108 25.80 36.85 -2.97
CA ALA A 108 27.06 36.22 -2.58
C ALA A 108 27.21 36.09 -1.05
N LYS A 109 26.66 37.04 -0.28
CA LYS A 109 26.71 37.00 1.16
C LYS A 109 25.66 35.99 1.73
N ALA A 110 24.50 35.87 1.11
CA ALA A 110 23.52 34.87 1.44
C ALA A 110 23.96 33.42 1.08
N ALA A 111 24.71 33.27 -0.01
CA ALA A 111 25.33 31.99 -0.39
C ALA A 111 26.51 31.59 0.50
N ALA A 112 27.23 32.56 1.09
CA ALA A 112 28.33 32.29 2.02
C ALA A 112 27.85 31.97 3.45
N GLU A 113 26.64 32.42 3.83
CA GLU A 113 26.02 32.05 5.10
C GLU A 113 25.20 30.74 5.02
N ALA A 114 24.79 30.32 3.83
CA ALA A 114 24.13 29.03 3.59
C ALA A 114 25.10 27.81 3.61
N GLY A 115 26.40 28.05 3.69
CA GLY A 115 27.45 27.02 3.70
C GLY A 115 27.87 26.55 5.10
N LYS A 116 27.19 26.94 6.15
CA LYS A 116 27.32 26.31 7.48
C LYS A 116 26.15 25.37 7.70
N GLU A 117 26.18 24.22 7.03
CA GLU A 117 25.36 23.10 7.39
C GLU A 117 25.72 22.68 8.82
N ASP A 118 24.78 22.89 9.74
CA ASP A 118 24.77 22.23 11.03
C ASP A 118 24.80 20.73 10.77
N PRO A 119 25.82 19.97 11.21
CA PRO A 119 25.84 18.51 11.00
C PRO A 119 24.69 17.78 11.71
N ASP A 120 23.86 18.49 12.49
CA ASP A 120 22.65 18.00 13.15
C ASP A 120 21.34 18.30 12.40
N ALA A 121 21.38 18.95 11.25
CA ALA A 121 20.24 18.99 10.33
C ALA A 121 20.07 17.61 9.65
N ALA A 122 19.86 16.58 10.46
CA ALA A 122 19.45 15.27 10.02
C ALA A 122 18.18 15.42 9.21
N GLN A 123 18.35 15.39 7.89
CA GLN A 123 17.37 15.08 6.85
C GLN A 123 15.93 15.37 7.26
N ALA A 124 15.40 16.51 6.80
CA ALA A 124 13.97 16.71 6.69
C ALA A 124 13.41 15.56 5.86
N ALA A 125 12.99 14.51 6.54
CA ALA A 125 12.29 13.39 5.94
C ALA A 125 11.10 13.98 5.19
N GLY A 126 10.94 13.63 3.93
CA GLY A 126 9.71 13.87 3.18
C GLY A 126 8.50 13.39 3.99
N PRO A 127 7.24 13.64 3.59
CA PRO A 127 6.06 13.34 4.40
C PRO A 127 6.17 11.90 4.90
N ALA A 128 6.42 11.75 6.20
CA ALA A 128 6.75 10.48 6.81
C ALA A 128 5.56 9.54 6.62
N THR A 129 5.73 8.52 5.79
CA THR A 129 4.71 7.49 5.57
C THR A 129 4.60 6.66 6.84
N ILE A 130 3.38 6.45 7.33
CA ILE A 130 3.13 5.56 8.47
C ILE A 130 3.45 4.13 8.05
N TYR A 131 4.20 3.42 8.89
CA TYR A 131 4.52 2.00 8.67
C TYR A 131 3.25 1.18 8.44
N GLY A 132 3.23 0.36 7.41
CA GLY A 132 2.07 -0.47 7.04
C GLY A 132 1.11 0.16 6.02
N GLN A 133 1.10 1.47 5.81
CA GLN A 133 0.23 2.08 4.78
C GLN A 133 0.57 1.62 3.37
N GLN A 134 1.85 1.35 3.09
CA GLN A 134 2.30 0.89 1.77
C GLN A 134 1.70 -0.45 1.37
N LEU A 135 1.31 -1.28 2.34
CA LEU A 135 0.64 -2.56 2.09
C LEU A 135 -0.63 -2.38 1.25
N PHE A 136 -1.39 -1.32 1.52
CA PHE A 136 -2.63 -1.01 0.82
C PHE A 136 -2.40 -0.29 -0.51
N ARG A 137 -1.33 0.49 -0.64
CA ARG A 137 -1.00 1.23 -1.88
C ARG A 137 -0.47 0.33 -2.98
N ASN A 138 0.27 -0.72 -2.60
CA ASN A 138 0.80 -1.72 -3.53
C ASN A 138 -0.17 -2.89 -3.74
N GLY A 139 -1.32 -2.88 -3.05
CA GLY A 139 -2.33 -3.92 -3.10
C GLY A 139 -2.99 -3.99 -4.47
N THR A 140 -2.53 -4.90 -5.26
CA THR A 140 -3.11 -5.25 -6.55
C THR A 140 -4.53 -5.73 -6.31
N LEU A 141 -5.52 -5.09 -6.94
CA LEU A 141 -6.93 -5.53 -7.06
C LEU A 141 -7.09 -7.00 -7.48
N LYS A 142 -6.02 -7.66 -7.91
CA LYS A 142 -5.96 -9.09 -8.27
C LYS A 142 -6.33 -10.07 -7.14
N ILE A 143 -6.39 -9.63 -5.89
CA ILE A 143 -6.86 -10.46 -4.77
C ILE A 143 -8.34 -10.82 -4.94
N PHE A 144 -9.12 -9.95 -5.61
CA PHE A 144 -10.56 -10.14 -5.81
C PHE A 144 -10.92 -11.00 -7.03
N GLU A 145 -9.99 -11.15 -8.00
CA GLU A 145 -10.23 -11.95 -9.21
C GLU A 145 -10.15 -13.47 -8.98
N ARG A 146 -9.61 -13.90 -7.83
CA ARG A 146 -9.40 -15.33 -7.50
C ARG A 146 -10.51 -15.98 -6.68
N SER A 147 -11.67 -15.37 -6.57
CA SER A 147 -12.77 -15.90 -5.74
C SER A 147 -13.61 -17.02 -6.40
N GLN A 148 -13.20 -17.51 -7.55
CA GLN A 148 -13.80 -18.70 -8.18
C GLN A 148 -12.93 -19.92 -7.84
N ASP A 149 -13.53 -20.97 -7.29
CA ASP A 149 -12.91 -22.27 -6.93
C ASP A 149 -11.93 -22.26 -5.73
N ILE A 150 -12.06 -21.36 -4.78
CA ILE A 150 -11.30 -21.42 -3.54
C ILE A 150 -12.06 -22.29 -2.52
N ALA A 151 -11.38 -23.29 -1.96
CA ALA A 151 -11.92 -24.03 -0.82
C ALA A 151 -12.20 -23.04 0.32
N PRO A 152 -13.44 -22.92 0.79
CA PRO A 152 -13.76 -21.98 1.86
C PRO A 152 -13.05 -22.42 3.14
N PRO A 153 -12.66 -21.46 4.00
CA PRO A 153 -12.13 -21.80 5.32
C PRO A 153 -13.15 -22.64 6.10
N SER A 154 -12.66 -23.54 6.94
CA SER A 154 -13.52 -24.45 7.74
C SER A 154 -14.53 -23.71 8.62
N ASN A 155 -14.18 -22.50 9.05
CA ASN A 155 -15.01 -21.62 9.89
C ASN A 155 -15.92 -20.66 9.09
N TYR A 156 -15.98 -20.76 7.76
CA TYR A 156 -16.89 -19.97 6.93
C TYR A 156 -18.34 -20.28 7.31
N ILE A 157 -19.12 -19.25 7.67
CA ILE A 157 -20.53 -19.40 8.06
C ILE A 157 -21.39 -19.28 6.80
N LEU A 158 -22.12 -20.36 6.51
CA LEU A 158 -23.04 -20.44 5.38
C LEU A 158 -24.26 -19.54 5.56
N GLY A 159 -24.75 -19.01 4.45
CA GLY A 159 -25.92 -18.12 4.43
C GLY A 159 -26.76 -18.23 3.17
N GLU A 160 -27.85 -17.49 3.13
CA GLU A 160 -28.75 -17.38 1.99
C GLU A 160 -27.98 -16.92 0.74
N GLY A 161 -28.20 -17.61 -0.38
CA GLY A 161 -27.55 -17.30 -1.65
C GLY A 161 -26.20 -17.99 -1.89
N ASP A 162 -25.62 -18.65 -0.86
CA ASP A 162 -24.44 -19.49 -1.08
C ASP A 162 -24.81 -20.70 -1.94
N VAL A 163 -23.96 -21.02 -2.92
CA VAL A 163 -24.11 -22.17 -3.82
C VAL A 163 -23.08 -23.23 -3.46
N LEU A 164 -23.55 -24.40 -3.09
CA LEU A 164 -22.73 -25.54 -2.70
C LEU A 164 -22.67 -26.56 -3.84
N GLY A 165 -21.46 -26.99 -4.19
CA GLY A 165 -21.23 -28.13 -5.06
C GLY A 165 -21.06 -29.40 -4.22
N VAL A 166 -21.87 -30.42 -4.48
CA VAL A 166 -21.82 -31.70 -3.79
C VAL A 166 -21.50 -32.79 -4.81
N SER A 167 -20.38 -33.45 -4.60
CA SER A 167 -19.98 -34.59 -5.44
C SER A 167 -19.65 -35.82 -4.62
N ALA A 168 -20.07 -36.99 -5.08
CA ALA A 168 -19.71 -38.26 -4.50
C ALA A 168 -19.53 -39.33 -5.60
N TYR A 169 -18.55 -40.17 -5.39
CA TYR A 169 -18.18 -41.26 -6.28
C TYR A 169 -18.20 -42.56 -5.46
N GLY A 170 -19.03 -43.51 -5.87
CA GLY A 170 -19.16 -44.77 -5.14
C GLY A 170 -20.05 -45.77 -5.90
N SER A 171 -21.01 -46.33 -5.22
CA SER A 171 -22.04 -47.22 -5.83
C SER A 171 -22.86 -46.51 -6.92
N ALA A 172 -22.92 -45.16 -6.85
CA ALA A 172 -23.51 -44.28 -7.87
C ALA A 172 -22.69 -43.00 -7.99
N PHE A 173 -22.71 -42.37 -9.17
CA PHE A 173 -22.16 -41.03 -9.39
C PHE A 173 -23.16 -39.98 -9.02
N PHE A 174 -22.75 -39.05 -8.16
CA PHE A 174 -23.55 -37.92 -7.73
C PHE A 174 -22.75 -36.61 -7.88
N ASN A 175 -23.30 -35.67 -8.62
CA ASN A 175 -22.71 -34.35 -8.80
C ASN A 175 -23.78 -33.32 -9.06
N ASN A 176 -24.11 -32.53 -8.03
CA ASN A 176 -25.14 -31.52 -8.11
C ASN A 176 -24.73 -30.24 -7.39
N THR A 177 -25.34 -29.13 -7.76
CA THR A 177 -25.21 -27.85 -7.08
C THR A 177 -26.50 -27.47 -6.38
N TYR A 178 -26.38 -26.90 -5.17
CA TYR A 178 -27.53 -26.51 -4.35
C TYR A 178 -27.33 -25.08 -3.85
N THR A 179 -28.33 -24.23 -4.04
CA THR A 179 -28.38 -22.88 -3.48
C THR A 179 -29.13 -22.91 -2.16
N ILE A 180 -28.54 -22.24 -1.14
CA ILE A 180 -29.20 -22.04 0.14
C ILE A 180 -30.34 -21.03 -0.04
N ASP A 181 -31.58 -21.44 0.21
CA ASP A 181 -32.77 -20.61 0.05
C ASP A 181 -32.90 -19.54 1.15
N SER A 182 -33.88 -18.62 1.02
CA SER A 182 -34.10 -17.52 1.98
C SER A 182 -34.48 -18.02 3.39
N ARG A 183 -34.94 -19.25 3.53
CA ARG A 183 -35.21 -19.90 4.82
C ARG A 183 -34.00 -20.64 5.38
N GLY A 184 -32.90 -20.69 4.63
CA GLY A 184 -31.64 -21.31 5.04
C GLY A 184 -31.53 -22.79 4.74
N PHE A 185 -32.31 -23.33 3.82
CA PHE A 185 -32.32 -24.74 3.47
C PHE A 185 -31.75 -25.00 2.09
N ILE A 186 -31.12 -26.15 1.92
CA ILE A 186 -30.94 -26.78 0.61
C ILE A 186 -31.96 -27.90 0.47
N THR A 187 -32.49 -28.13 -0.74
CA THR A 187 -33.38 -29.24 -1.05
C THR A 187 -32.67 -30.25 -1.93
N MET A 188 -32.38 -31.41 -1.38
CA MET A 188 -31.75 -32.50 -2.11
C MET A 188 -32.82 -33.47 -2.60
N GLU A 189 -32.90 -33.66 -3.94
CA GLU A 189 -33.95 -34.51 -4.54
C GLU A 189 -33.93 -35.94 -3.98
N GLY A 190 -35.08 -36.38 -3.54
CA GLY A 190 -35.27 -37.72 -2.96
C GLY A 190 -34.64 -37.91 -1.56
N MET A 191 -33.96 -36.89 -0.99
CA MET A 191 -33.34 -36.97 0.34
C MET A 191 -33.93 -35.96 1.34
N GLY A 192 -34.63 -34.92 0.85
CA GLY A 192 -35.33 -33.97 1.71
C GLY A 192 -34.58 -32.63 1.84
N LYS A 193 -34.91 -31.87 2.88
CA LYS A 193 -34.36 -30.55 3.17
C LYS A 193 -33.34 -30.60 4.29
N LEU A 194 -32.27 -29.82 4.14
CA LEU A 194 -31.21 -29.69 5.14
C LEU A 194 -30.96 -28.21 5.44
N GLN A 195 -31.08 -27.85 6.71
CA GLN A 195 -30.82 -26.47 7.16
C GLN A 195 -29.31 -26.24 7.26
N LEU A 196 -28.80 -25.25 6.55
CA LEU A 196 -27.36 -24.93 6.51
C LEU A 196 -27.05 -23.47 6.87
N ARG A 197 -28.03 -22.58 6.90
CA ARG A 197 -27.82 -21.18 7.29
C ARG A 197 -27.34 -21.09 8.73
N GLY A 198 -26.24 -20.35 8.96
CA GLY A 198 -25.73 -20.07 10.29
C GLY A 198 -24.76 -21.11 10.86
N ILE A 199 -24.55 -22.23 10.15
CA ILE A 199 -23.55 -23.23 10.52
C ILE A 199 -22.27 -23.05 9.74
N THR A 200 -21.15 -23.58 10.22
CA THR A 200 -19.87 -23.53 9.55
C THR A 200 -19.83 -24.47 8.35
N PHE A 201 -18.94 -24.17 7.39
CA PHE A 201 -18.73 -25.03 6.22
C PHE A 201 -18.32 -26.45 6.64
N GLU A 202 -17.52 -26.59 7.70
CA GLU A 202 -17.11 -27.90 8.23
C GLU A 202 -18.30 -28.70 8.78
N GLU A 203 -19.21 -28.06 9.53
CA GLU A 203 -20.42 -28.68 10.04
C GLU A 203 -21.38 -29.09 8.90
N ALA A 204 -21.51 -28.20 7.89
CA ALA A 204 -22.27 -28.49 6.70
C ALA A 204 -21.72 -29.71 5.94
N ASN A 205 -20.39 -29.81 5.84
CA ASN A 205 -19.72 -30.95 5.23
C ASN A 205 -20.11 -32.27 5.93
N LYS A 206 -20.08 -32.30 7.25
CA LYS A 206 -20.47 -33.46 8.05
C LYS A 206 -21.96 -33.82 7.86
N LEU A 207 -22.85 -32.83 7.85
CA LEU A 207 -24.28 -33.02 7.68
C LEU A 207 -24.65 -33.52 6.29
N VAL A 208 -24.11 -32.89 5.23
CA VAL A 208 -24.37 -33.30 3.84
C VAL A 208 -23.81 -34.68 3.57
N LYS A 209 -22.59 -34.99 4.04
CA LYS A 209 -22.01 -36.33 3.95
C LYS A 209 -22.86 -37.36 4.62
N GLY A 210 -23.35 -37.09 5.86
CA GLY A 210 -24.20 -37.99 6.60
C GLY A 210 -25.57 -38.22 5.96
N MET A 211 -26.14 -37.19 5.27
CA MET A 211 -27.40 -37.34 4.54
C MET A 211 -27.21 -38.18 3.28
N LEU A 212 -26.11 -37.93 2.53
CA LEU A 212 -25.84 -38.62 1.28
C LEU A 212 -25.48 -40.10 1.49
N SER A 213 -24.73 -40.42 2.56
CA SER A 213 -24.33 -41.80 2.91
C SER A 213 -25.48 -42.73 3.25
N ARG A 214 -26.67 -42.21 3.49
CA ARG A 214 -27.89 -43.03 3.68
C ARG A 214 -28.44 -43.61 2.37
N ARG A 215 -28.02 -43.07 1.24
CA ARG A 215 -28.52 -43.46 -0.10
C ARG A 215 -27.44 -43.97 -1.04
N ILE A 216 -26.24 -43.49 -0.90
CA ILE A 216 -25.11 -43.82 -1.78
C ILE A 216 -23.98 -44.31 -0.88
N ASP A 217 -23.50 -45.51 -1.20
CA ASP A 217 -22.30 -46.03 -0.53
C ASP A 217 -21.06 -45.48 -1.22
N PHE A 218 -20.27 -44.73 -0.45
CA PHE A 218 -19.02 -44.11 -0.90
C PHE A 218 -17.96 -44.10 0.22
N GLY A 219 -16.70 -44.25 -0.16
CA GLY A 219 -15.57 -44.16 0.77
C GLY A 219 -15.28 -42.74 1.23
N SER A 220 -14.49 -42.60 2.28
CA SER A 220 -14.17 -41.30 2.91
C SER A 220 -13.55 -40.28 1.93
N ASN A 221 -12.80 -40.75 0.91
CA ASN A 221 -12.13 -39.92 -0.09
C ASN A 221 -12.95 -39.70 -1.37
N GLN A 222 -14.17 -40.22 -1.42
CA GLN A 222 -15.06 -40.18 -2.58
C GLN A 222 -16.18 -39.14 -2.43
N PHE A 223 -16.20 -38.41 -1.35
CA PHE A 223 -17.14 -37.31 -1.11
C PHE A 223 -16.39 -35.97 -1.09
N ASN A 224 -16.94 -34.99 -1.77
CA ASN A 224 -16.43 -33.63 -1.78
C ASN A 224 -17.59 -32.64 -1.71
N LEU A 225 -17.47 -31.68 -0.77
CA LEU A 225 -18.32 -30.51 -0.66
C LEU A 225 -17.48 -29.28 -1.01
N THR A 226 -17.94 -28.46 -1.93
CA THR A 226 -17.29 -27.22 -2.34
C THR A 226 -18.26 -26.04 -2.21
N LEU A 227 -17.73 -24.84 -2.04
CA LEU A 227 -18.48 -23.60 -2.20
C LEU A 227 -18.30 -23.14 -3.65
N ALA A 228 -19.26 -23.48 -4.51
CA ALA A 228 -19.20 -23.14 -5.94
C ALA A 228 -19.30 -21.61 -6.15
N THR A 229 -20.15 -20.94 -5.35
CA THR A 229 -20.28 -19.48 -5.37
C THR A 229 -20.67 -19.01 -3.97
N SER A 230 -19.93 -18.03 -3.44
CA SER A 230 -20.35 -17.37 -2.20
C SER A 230 -21.35 -16.25 -2.49
N ARG A 231 -22.25 -16.00 -1.57
CA ARG A 231 -23.16 -14.84 -1.61
C ARG A 231 -22.39 -13.54 -1.63
N THR A 232 -22.98 -12.47 -2.16
CA THR A 232 -22.44 -11.12 -2.13
C THR A 232 -22.94 -10.38 -0.90
N LEU A 233 -22.01 -9.73 -0.19
CA LEU A 233 -22.30 -8.86 0.93
C LEU A 233 -22.12 -7.40 0.52
N THR A 234 -22.89 -6.50 1.10
CA THR A 234 -22.65 -5.05 1.06
C THR A 234 -21.99 -4.64 2.37
N VAL A 235 -20.81 -4.06 2.28
CA VAL A 235 -20.02 -3.60 3.44
C VAL A 235 -19.74 -2.11 3.28
N ASN A 236 -19.86 -1.37 4.37
CA ASN A 236 -19.65 0.06 4.38
C ASN A 236 -18.28 0.39 5.00
N VAL A 237 -17.38 1.00 4.23
CA VAL A 237 -16.07 1.44 4.71
C VAL A 237 -16.10 2.94 4.88
N VAL A 238 -15.87 3.44 6.11
CA VAL A 238 -16.07 4.84 6.47
C VAL A 238 -14.91 5.40 7.32
N GLY A 239 -14.83 6.72 7.41
CA GLY A 239 -13.81 7.42 8.19
C GLY A 239 -12.56 7.73 7.38
N GLU A 240 -11.40 7.68 8.02
CA GLU A 240 -10.09 8.01 7.46
C GLU A 240 -9.56 6.91 6.53
N VAL A 241 -10.24 6.71 5.40
CA VAL A 241 -9.88 5.74 4.34
C VAL A 241 -9.67 6.46 3.02
N GLN A 242 -8.93 5.84 2.09
CA GLN A 242 -8.66 6.43 0.78
C GLN A 242 -9.94 6.64 -0.03
N ASN A 243 -10.80 5.63 -0.09
CA ASN A 243 -12.05 5.67 -0.84
C ASN A 243 -13.20 5.20 0.08
N PRO A 244 -13.83 6.11 0.85
CA PRO A 244 -14.99 5.76 1.66
C PRO A 244 -16.18 5.43 0.77
N GLY A 245 -16.98 4.42 1.18
CA GLY A 245 -18.15 4.02 0.41
C GLY A 245 -18.67 2.64 0.77
N SER A 246 -19.68 2.20 0.01
CA SER A 246 -20.28 0.87 0.13
C SER A 246 -19.70 -0.06 -0.94
N TYR A 247 -19.20 -1.20 -0.51
CA TYR A 247 -18.52 -2.19 -1.34
C TYR A 247 -19.32 -3.49 -1.38
N LYS A 248 -19.51 -4.02 -2.59
CA LYS A 248 -20.10 -5.35 -2.79
C LYS A 248 -18.98 -6.37 -2.93
N LEU A 249 -18.90 -7.30 -2.00
CA LEU A 249 -17.83 -8.28 -1.91
C LEU A 249 -18.41 -9.69 -1.71
N PRO A 250 -17.79 -10.75 -2.30
CA PRO A 250 -18.12 -12.13 -1.93
C PRO A 250 -17.93 -12.37 -0.43
N ALA A 251 -18.85 -13.10 0.19
CA ALA A 251 -18.87 -13.34 1.64
C ALA A 251 -17.65 -14.12 2.17
N ILE A 252 -16.89 -14.74 1.28
CA ILE A 252 -15.63 -15.40 1.61
C ILE A 252 -14.48 -14.40 1.91
N ASN A 253 -14.66 -13.11 1.54
CA ASN A 253 -13.68 -12.09 1.81
C ASN A 253 -13.69 -11.65 3.27
N THR A 254 -12.51 -11.39 3.80
CA THR A 254 -12.31 -10.89 5.16
C THR A 254 -12.47 -9.37 5.23
N ALA A 255 -12.56 -8.85 6.45
CA ALA A 255 -12.55 -7.40 6.69
C ALA A 255 -11.29 -6.72 6.17
N PHE A 256 -10.16 -7.42 6.18
CA PHE A 256 -8.91 -6.93 5.60
C PHE A 256 -9.02 -6.75 4.08
N ASN A 257 -9.65 -7.72 3.38
CA ASN A 257 -9.88 -7.61 1.94
C ASN A 257 -10.81 -6.43 1.59
N ALA A 258 -11.86 -6.21 2.40
CA ALA A 258 -12.74 -5.05 2.22
C ALA A 258 -11.99 -3.71 2.40
N LEU A 259 -11.09 -3.65 3.40
CA LEU A 259 -10.25 -2.48 3.61
C LEU A 259 -9.28 -2.27 2.44
N MET A 260 -8.71 -3.35 1.89
CA MET A 260 -7.87 -3.31 0.67
C MET A 260 -8.65 -2.77 -0.53
N ALA A 261 -9.92 -3.20 -0.71
CA ALA A 261 -10.78 -2.69 -1.78
C ALA A 261 -11.03 -1.18 -1.67
N ALA A 262 -11.10 -0.66 -0.44
CA ALA A 262 -11.22 0.77 -0.17
C ALA A 262 -9.89 1.55 -0.31
N GLY A 263 -8.79 0.89 -0.70
CA GLY A 263 -7.46 1.50 -0.80
C GLY A 263 -6.74 1.68 0.54
N GLY A 264 -7.29 1.08 1.62
CA GLY A 264 -6.74 1.15 2.97
C GLY A 264 -6.93 2.49 3.68
N PRO A 265 -6.34 2.64 4.89
CA PRO A 265 -6.38 3.87 5.65
C PRO A 265 -5.74 5.05 4.90
N ALA A 266 -6.31 6.24 5.04
CA ALA A 266 -5.77 7.50 4.53
C ALA A 266 -4.50 7.90 5.30
N ASN A 267 -3.88 9.03 4.93
CA ASN A 267 -2.59 9.44 5.50
C ASN A 267 -2.59 9.57 7.03
N LEU A 268 -3.71 9.99 7.62
CA LEU A 268 -3.90 10.13 9.06
C LEU A 268 -4.76 9.01 9.67
N GLY A 269 -5.20 8.05 8.87
CA GLY A 269 -6.03 6.93 9.32
C GLY A 269 -5.25 5.94 10.19
N THR A 270 -5.88 5.49 11.26
CA THR A 270 -5.31 4.46 12.14
C THR A 270 -5.12 3.13 11.40
N LEU A 271 -4.02 2.46 11.67
CA LEU A 271 -3.73 1.09 11.22
C LEU A 271 -3.94 0.07 12.35
N ARG A 272 -4.09 0.53 13.59
CA ARG A 272 -4.06 -0.33 14.77
C ARG A 272 -5.37 -0.38 15.57
N ALA A 273 -6.33 0.49 15.22
CA ALA A 273 -7.61 0.60 15.91
C ALA A 273 -8.81 0.65 14.94
N ILE A 274 -8.77 -0.16 13.87
CA ILE A 274 -9.84 -0.22 12.86
C ILE A 274 -11.00 -1.01 13.44
N LYS A 275 -12.16 -0.36 13.57
CA LYS A 275 -13.35 -0.96 14.21
C LYS A 275 -14.26 -1.59 13.16
N ILE A 276 -14.66 -2.84 13.40
CA ILE A 276 -15.75 -3.48 12.66
C ILE A 276 -16.99 -3.37 13.52
N MET A 277 -18.03 -2.77 12.95
CA MET A 277 -19.29 -2.51 13.64
C MET A 277 -20.43 -3.27 12.97
N ARG A 278 -21.26 -3.87 13.76
CA ARG A 278 -22.48 -4.58 13.36
C ARG A 278 -23.62 -4.13 14.26
N GLU A 279 -24.73 -3.70 13.67
CA GLU A 279 -25.90 -3.20 14.40
C GLU A 279 -25.53 -2.12 15.45
N GLY A 280 -24.61 -1.22 15.09
CA GLY A 280 -24.15 -0.14 15.96
C GLY A 280 -23.18 -0.54 17.08
N LYS A 281 -22.79 -1.82 17.18
CA LYS A 281 -21.84 -2.32 18.18
C LYS A 281 -20.50 -2.69 17.55
N VAL A 282 -19.42 -2.44 18.25
CA VAL A 282 -18.08 -2.90 17.84
C VAL A 282 -17.98 -4.40 18.10
N VAL A 283 -17.86 -5.19 17.04
CA VAL A 283 -17.73 -6.65 17.11
C VAL A 283 -16.27 -7.11 17.05
N LYS A 284 -15.40 -6.32 16.41
CA LYS A 284 -13.95 -6.60 16.32
C LYS A 284 -13.17 -5.32 16.11
N THR A 285 -11.97 -5.27 16.64
CA THR A 285 -10.95 -4.26 16.28
C THR A 285 -9.82 -4.96 15.55
N LEU A 286 -9.43 -4.41 14.40
CA LEU A 286 -8.32 -4.93 13.59
C LEU A 286 -7.07 -4.11 13.88
N ASP A 287 -5.93 -4.79 13.96
CA ASP A 287 -4.60 -4.22 14.02
C ASP A 287 -3.78 -4.74 12.84
N VAL A 288 -3.47 -3.84 11.90
CA VAL A 288 -2.70 -4.19 10.69
C VAL A 288 -1.26 -4.59 11.05
N TYR A 289 -0.69 -4.03 12.12
CA TYR A 289 0.66 -4.41 12.55
C TYR A 289 0.71 -5.85 13.04
N GLU A 290 -0.32 -6.33 13.74
CA GLU A 290 -0.43 -7.74 14.12
C GLU A 290 -0.43 -8.64 12.88
N PHE A 291 -1.18 -8.27 11.85
CA PHE A 291 -1.19 -9.00 10.58
C PHE A 291 0.20 -9.06 9.92
N MET A 292 0.94 -7.95 9.93
CA MET A 292 2.25 -7.86 9.28
C MET A 292 3.36 -8.56 10.04
N LEU A 293 3.31 -8.55 11.36
CA LEU A 293 4.39 -9.03 12.23
C LEU A 293 4.16 -10.44 12.77
N TYR A 294 2.91 -10.84 12.89
CA TYR A 294 2.49 -12.12 13.48
C TYR A 294 1.49 -12.82 12.57
N PRO A 295 1.94 -13.45 11.47
CA PRO A 295 1.06 -14.05 10.46
C PRO A 295 0.17 -15.18 10.99
N ASP A 296 0.51 -15.75 12.17
CA ASP A 296 -0.32 -16.78 12.83
C ASP A 296 -1.50 -16.21 13.61
N SER A 297 -1.61 -14.88 13.73
CA SER A 297 -2.75 -14.26 14.40
C SER A 297 -4.00 -14.50 13.55
N LYS A 298 -5.07 -14.98 14.16
CA LYS A 298 -6.38 -15.21 13.55
C LYS A 298 -7.07 -13.88 13.23
N LEU A 299 -6.50 -13.13 12.28
CA LEU A 299 -7.02 -11.83 11.83
C LEU A 299 -8.14 -11.97 10.80
N ASP A 300 -8.43 -13.20 10.38
CA ASP A 300 -9.51 -13.49 9.47
C ASP A 300 -10.87 -13.28 10.16
N PHE A 301 -11.37 -12.05 10.06
CA PHE A 301 -12.71 -11.73 10.48
C PHE A 301 -13.61 -11.64 9.25
N TYR A 302 -14.58 -12.58 9.17
CA TYR A 302 -15.57 -12.62 8.09
C TYR A 302 -16.69 -11.64 8.37
N LEU A 303 -16.98 -10.85 7.34
CA LEU A 303 -18.01 -9.83 7.39
C LEU A 303 -19.41 -10.42 7.19
N GLN A 304 -20.39 -9.68 7.66
CA GLN A 304 -21.81 -9.92 7.35
C GLN A 304 -22.36 -8.74 6.54
N ASP A 305 -23.53 -8.96 5.96
CA ASP A 305 -24.19 -7.91 5.19
C ASP A 305 -24.50 -6.70 6.08
N ASN A 306 -24.25 -5.51 5.54
CA ASN A 306 -24.36 -4.22 6.24
C ASN A 306 -23.40 -3.98 7.40
N ASP A 307 -22.29 -4.74 7.52
CA ASP A 307 -21.22 -4.40 8.45
C ASP A 307 -20.54 -3.07 8.04
N TYR A 308 -20.09 -2.35 9.05
CA TYR A 308 -19.28 -1.14 8.88
C TYR A 308 -17.86 -1.39 9.29
N ILE A 309 -16.91 -0.96 8.46
CA ILE A 309 -15.48 -0.86 8.79
C ILE A 309 -15.19 0.62 9.00
N ALA A 310 -15.00 1.02 10.26
CA ALA A 310 -14.77 2.40 10.64
C ALA A 310 -13.27 2.60 10.97
N VAL A 311 -12.60 3.43 10.17
CA VAL A 311 -11.21 3.82 10.37
C VAL A 311 -11.18 5.20 11.03
N GLY A 312 -10.70 5.27 12.26
CA GLY A 312 -10.51 6.54 12.97
C GLY A 312 -9.19 7.22 12.59
N MET A 313 -8.90 8.35 13.24
CA MET A 313 -7.57 8.98 13.15
C MET A 313 -6.56 8.20 14.00
N ALA A 314 -5.30 8.18 13.57
CA ALA A 314 -4.20 7.66 14.36
C ALA A 314 -3.88 8.63 15.50
N GLU A 315 -3.93 8.14 16.74
CA GLU A 315 -3.83 9.02 17.92
C GLU A 315 -2.38 9.30 18.32
N ARG A 316 -1.50 8.31 18.26
CA ARG A 316 -0.13 8.42 18.74
C ARG A 316 0.88 8.01 17.67
N LEU A 317 1.24 8.99 16.85
CA LEU A 317 2.25 8.85 15.80
C LEU A 317 3.60 9.33 16.32
N VAL A 318 4.62 8.47 16.18
CA VAL A 318 6.00 8.73 16.57
C VAL A 318 6.91 8.48 15.39
N THR A 319 7.83 9.39 15.14
CA THR A 319 8.82 9.24 14.06
C THR A 319 10.11 8.66 14.63
N VAL A 320 10.70 7.67 13.96
CA VAL A 320 12.06 7.22 14.26
C VAL A 320 12.94 7.42 13.04
N ALA A 321 14.13 7.95 13.28
CA ALA A 321 15.10 8.29 12.22
C ALA A 321 16.55 7.95 12.66
N GLY A 322 17.48 8.01 11.71
CA GLY A 322 18.89 7.74 11.93
C GLY A 322 19.25 6.26 11.72
N ALA A 323 20.14 5.73 12.57
CA ALA A 323 20.72 4.40 12.42
C ALA A 323 19.78 3.29 12.92
N ILE A 324 18.63 3.16 12.27
CA ILE A 324 17.58 2.17 12.51
C ILE A 324 17.26 1.41 11.22
N GLN A 325 16.79 0.17 11.30
CA GLN A 325 16.52 -0.64 10.10
C GLN A 325 15.41 -0.08 9.22
N ARG A 326 14.35 0.46 9.83
CA ARG A 326 13.21 1.04 9.13
C ARG A 326 12.88 2.42 9.69
N PRO A 327 13.54 3.49 9.20
CA PRO A 327 13.27 4.86 9.62
C PRO A 327 11.95 5.33 9.01
N MET A 328 10.89 5.39 9.82
CA MET A 328 9.52 5.72 9.40
C MET A 328 8.73 6.33 10.57
N MET A 329 7.48 6.69 10.31
CA MET A 329 6.50 7.03 11.33
C MET A 329 5.75 5.77 11.75
N TYR A 330 5.53 5.60 13.05
CA TYR A 330 4.85 4.45 13.66
C TYR A 330 3.68 4.90 14.50
N GLU A 331 2.58 4.16 14.43
CA GLU A 331 1.46 4.31 15.34
C GLU A 331 1.68 3.41 16.56
N LEU A 332 1.65 3.97 17.75
CA LEU A 332 1.84 3.26 19.01
C LEU A 332 0.54 3.14 19.81
N LYS A 333 0.31 1.97 20.42
CA LYS A 333 -0.78 1.75 21.38
C LYS A 333 -0.42 2.39 22.74
N ALA A 334 -1.43 2.65 23.58
CA ALA A 334 -1.27 3.34 24.88
C ALA A 334 -0.26 2.64 25.81
N ASN A 335 -0.14 1.34 25.75
CA ASN A 335 0.74 0.51 26.57
C ASN A 335 2.14 0.28 25.96
N GLU A 336 2.43 0.85 24.81
CA GLU A 336 3.71 0.66 24.13
C GLU A 336 4.70 1.77 24.47
N ASN A 337 5.96 1.40 24.55
CA ASN A 337 7.09 2.21 24.98
C ASN A 337 8.17 2.32 23.90
N LEU A 338 9.29 2.97 24.19
CA LEU A 338 10.40 3.14 23.27
C LEU A 338 10.97 1.81 22.77
N LYS A 339 11.05 0.77 23.62
CA LYS A 339 11.51 -0.55 23.19
C LYS A 339 10.57 -1.15 22.14
N ASN A 340 9.26 -1.06 22.34
CA ASN A 340 8.28 -1.55 21.36
C ASN A 340 8.43 -0.80 20.03
N LEU A 341 8.67 0.52 20.03
CA LEU A 341 8.95 1.28 18.82
C LEU A 341 10.18 0.74 18.08
N LEU A 342 11.27 0.47 18.81
CA LEU A 342 12.49 -0.09 18.22
C LEU A 342 12.24 -1.48 17.63
N ASP A 343 11.48 -2.32 18.31
CA ASP A 343 11.11 -3.66 17.82
C ASP A 343 10.26 -3.56 16.54
N LEU A 344 9.28 -2.66 16.51
CA LEU A 344 8.48 -2.35 15.31
C LEU A 344 9.34 -1.83 14.15
N ALA A 345 10.36 -1.03 14.45
CA ALA A 345 11.29 -0.50 13.46
C ALA A 345 12.33 -1.53 12.96
N GLY A 346 12.31 -2.76 13.48
CA GLY A 346 13.22 -3.84 13.09
C GLY A 346 14.57 -3.81 13.79
N GLY A 347 14.70 -2.98 14.84
CA GLY A 347 15.93 -2.84 15.61
C GLY A 347 16.96 -1.90 14.98
N PHE A 348 18.10 -1.81 15.59
CA PHE A 348 19.21 -0.94 15.20
C PHE A 348 19.89 -1.41 13.91
N SER A 349 20.39 -0.47 13.11
CA SER A 349 21.31 -0.80 12.02
C SER A 349 22.68 -1.25 12.56
N SER A 350 23.53 -1.79 11.69
CA SER A 350 24.85 -2.31 12.08
C SER A 350 25.76 -1.22 12.63
N ASP A 351 25.63 0.01 12.14
CA ASP A 351 26.40 1.20 12.47
C ASP A 351 25.75 2.07 13.56
N ALA A 352 24.74 1.54 14.27
CA ALA A 352 24.01 2.29 15.28
C ALA A 352 24.74 2.36 16.64
N TYR A 353 24.77 3.54 17.24
CA TYR A 353 25.13 3.71 18.63
C TYR A 353 23.94 3.30 19.52
N ARG A 354 24.09 2.19 20.24
CA ARG A 354 23.01 1.54 21.01
C ARG A 354 22.92 1.98 22.46
N GLY A 355 23.89 2.75 22.94
CA GLY A 355 23.99 3.11 24.36
C GLY A 355 22.97 4.19 24.77
N LYS A 356 22.59 5.05 23.85
CA LYS A 356 21.77 6.23 24.14
C LYS A 356 20.97 6.64 22.92
N LEU A 357 19.73 7.08 23.15
CA LEU A 357 18.86 7.67 22.12
C LEU A 357 18.44 9.06 22.52
N GLN A 358 18.07 9.87 21.54
CA GLN A 358 17.51 11.20 21.74
C GLN A 358 16.06 11.25 21.29
N ILE A 359 15.21 11.84 22.14
CA ILE A 359 13.81 12.09 21.84
C ILE A 359 13.61 13.60 21.79
N LYS A 360 13.19 14.12 20.65
CA LYS A 360 12.75 15.51 20.48
C LYS A 360 11.25 15.55 20.67
N ARG A 361 10.80 16.20 21.75
CA ARG A 361 9.40 16.31 22.17
C ARG A 361 8.94 17.75 22.20
N VAL A 362 7.70 18.00 21.79
CA VAL A 362 7.07 19.33 21.96
C VAL A 362 6.75 19.56 23.42
N SER A 363 7.23 20.67 23.99
CA SER A 363 6.96 21.07 25.38
C SER A 363 6.49 22.52 25.41
N GLY A 364 5.18 22.74 25.43
CA GLY A 364 4.60 24.09 25.35
C GLY A 364 4.88 24.74 23.99
N LYS A 365 5.70 25.79 23.96
CA LYS A 365 6.07 26.51 22.72
C LYS A 365 7.45 26.11 22.16
N GLU A 366 8.13 25.20 22.80
CA GLU A 366 9.53 24.86 22.52
C GLU A 366 9.68 23.34 22.31
N TYR A 367 10.82 22.92 21.77
CA TYR A 367 11.20 21.52 21.75
C TYR A 367 12.09 21.20 22.94
N LYS A 368 11.81 20.10 23.62
CA LYS A 368 12.66 19.51 24.64
C LYS A 368 13.42 18.33 24.05
N LEU A 369 14.73 18.29 24.24
CA LEU A 369 15.56 17.14 23.92
C LEU A 369 15.70 16.26 25.17
N ILE A 370 15.34 15.00 25.05
CA ILE A 370 15.38 14.02 26.14
C ILE A 370 16.36 12.93 25.74
N ASP A 371 17.41 12.80 26.50
CA ASP A 371 18.36 11.70 26.35
C ASP A 371 17.86 10.49 27.14
N VAL A 372 17.87 9.33 26.51
CA VAL A 372 17.40 8.06 27.09
C VAL A 372 18.49 7.01 26.96
N ASP A 373 18.94 6.49 28.08
CA ASP A 373 19.93 5.43 28.13
C ASP A 373 19.32 4.04 27.84
N ALA A 374 20.12 3.10 27.34
CA ALA A 374 19.67 1.79 26.93
C ALA A 374 18.87 1.03 28.01
N ALA A 375 19.23 1.20 29.27
CA ALA A 375 18.53 0.60 30.40
C ALA A 375 17.09 1.11 30.58
N GLN A 376 16.77 2.29 30.03
CA GLN A 376 15.48 2.97 30.19
C GLN A 376 14.53 2.75 28.98
N PHE A 377 14.97 2.09 27.91
CA PHE A 377 14.14 1.92 26.70
C PHE A 377 12.81 1.22 26.99
N ALA A 378 12.79 0.26 27.90
CA ALA A 378 11.60 -0.50 28.26
C ALA A 378 10.63 0.27 29.17
N THR A 379 11.08 1.35 29.80
CA THR A 379 10.28 2.15 30.74
C THR A 379 9.90 3.52 30.19
N THR A 380 10.57 3.97 29.11
CA THR A 380 10.31 5.27 28.51
C THR A 380 9.05 5.25 27.68
N THR A 381 8.06 6.03 28.10
CA THR A 381 6.82 6.25 27.32
C THR A 381 7.03 7.34 26.29
N LEU A 382 6.42 7.14 25.12
CA LEU A 382 6.45 8.08 24.01
C LEU A 382 5.10 8.79 23.89
N GLU A 383 5.13 10.03 23.43
CA GLU A 383 3.94 10.85 23.16
C GLU A 383 3.73 11.04 21.65
N GLY A 384 2.50 11.38 21.26
CA GLY A 384 2.23 11.72 19.86
C GLY A 384 3.06 12.92 19.41
N GLY A 385 3.72 12.81 18.26
CA GLY A 385 4.61 13.84 17.73
C GLY A 385 6.07 13.73 18.17
N ASP A 386 6.43 12.78 19.04
CA ASP A 386 7.83 12.53 19.39
C ASP A 386 8.64 12.13 18.16
N GLN A 387 9.88 12.64 18.09
CA GLN A 387 10.86 12.28 17.10
C GLN A 387 12.04 11.61 17.78
N VAL A 388 12.24 10.32 17.54
CA VAL A 388 13.32 9.51 18.10
C VAL A 388 14.48 9.48 17.11
N ALA A 389 15.65 9.95 17.54
CA ALA A 389 16.87 9.94 16.76
C ALA A 389 17.83 8.88 17.27
N VAL A 390 18.28 8.00 16.37
CA VAL A 390 19.30 6.99 16.63
C VAL A 390 20.61 7.43 15.99
N ALA A 391 21.61 7.74 16.81
CA ALA A 391 22.90 8.17 16.32
C ALA A 391 23.67 7.00 15.66
N LYS A 392 24.55 7.34 14.72
CA LYS A 392 25.57 6.42 14.20
C LYS A 392 26.78 6.38 15.12
N ILE A 393 27.48 5.24 15.13
CA ILE A 393 28.83 5.18 15.69
C ILE A 393 29.70 6.16 14.90
N THR A 394 30.48 6.97 15.61
CA THR A 394 31.42 7.89 14.98
C THR A 394 32.43 7.08 14.12
N ASP A 395 32.72 7.57 12.91
CA ASP A 395 33.70 6.97 12.02
C ASP A 395 35.13 7.25 12.52
N ARG A 396 35.33 6.93 13.80
CA ARG A 396 36.59 7.07 14.50
C ARG A 396 37.11 5.68 14.85
N MET A 397 38.17 5.27 14.21
CA MET A 397 38.84 4.03 14.55
C MET A 397 39.52 4.19 15.91
N SER A 398 39.36 3.21 16.80
CA SER A 398 40.14 3.06 18.03
C SER A 398 41.27 2.05 17.78
N GLU A 399 42.32 2.15 18.57
CA GLU A 399 43.42 1.17 18.55
C GLU A 399 44.20 1.09 17.21
N TYR A 400 44.42 2.23 16.59
CA TYR A 400 45.31 2.31 15.41
C TYR A 400 46.37 3.39 15.60
N VAL A 401 47.47 3.25 14.88
CA VAL A 401 48.53 4.24 14.76
C VAL A 401 48.72 4.55 13.28
N ASP A 402 48.62 5.82 12.93
CA ASP A 402 48.99 6.30 11.59
C ASP A 402 50.49 6.50 11.54
N ILE A 403 51.13 5.79 10.64
CA ILE A 403 52.59 5.93 10.37
C ILE A 403 52.73 6.73 9.09
N GLU A 404 53.13 8.00 9.26
CA GLU A 404 53.35 8.95 8.15
C GLU A 404 54.78 9.54 8.18
N GLY A 405 55.19 10.10 7.07
CA GLY A 405 56.49 10.77 6.94
C GLY A 405 57.51 9.96 6.16
N ALA A 406 58.80 10.08 6.53
CA ALA A 406 59.92 9.41 5.82
C ALA A 406 59.99 7.91 6.19
N VAL A 407 58.92 7.16 5.98
CA VAL A 407 58.84 5.71 6.18
C VAL A 407 58.74 4.98 4.84
N TYR A 408 59.26 3.75 4.79
CA TYR A 408 59.29 2.95 3.55
C TYR A 408 57.88 2.59 3.05
N LEU A 409 56.92 2.39 3.96
CA LEU A 409 55.51 2.13 3.67
C LEU A 409 54.65 2.91 4.66
N PRO A 410 54.08 4.08 4.26
CA PRO A 410 53.06 4.74 5.07
C PRO A 410 51.83 3.85 5.16
N GLN A 411 51.42 3.53 6.35
CA GLN A 411 50.23 2.67 6.57
C GLN A 411 49.61 2.93 7.92
N ARG A 412 48.33 2.52 8.04
CA ARG A 412 47.60 2.48 9.29
C ARG A 412 47.69 1.08 9.88
N MET A 413 48.13 0.97 11.14
CA MET A 413 48.21 -0.28 11.90
C MET A 413 47.27 -0.30 13.09
#